data_a5a6d6e4c30556c9e319ffbc5799bf95
#
_entry.id   a5a6d6e4c30556c9e319ffbc5799bf95
#
_cell.length_a   1.000
_cell.length_b   1.000
_cell.length_c   1.000
_cell.angle_alpha   90.00
_cell.angle_beta   90.00
_cell.angle_gamma   90.00
#
_symmetry.space_group_name_H-M   'P 1'
#
loop_
_entity.id
_entity.type
_entity.pdbx_description
1 polymer ?
#
loop_
_entity_poly.entity_id
_entity_poly.type
_entity_poly.pdbx_seq_one_letter_code
_entity_poly.pdbx_strand_id
1 'polypeptide(L)'
;MTLHEWIYQREIRGQVTFSANEVYSMPGMSASTAKTELARMVVRRRVQNVYKGFYVIIPPQYALKGIVPATYYIDSLMQYLNKPYYVALLSAAALHGATHQRAMLTQVMTVSPRPNISEKNGQIDWSFRKDVPESLLLSENSEMGIIHYSNPELTAVDLIQYAKHIGGYQRAATVLAELADEVDISKISDVLPYTSYAVIQRLGYILEYVLFEQEKADKLYSVVCHDKRKWHLVLLSNEHPKDELADANRWRVNM
;
A
#
# COMPACT_ATOMS: atom_id res chain seq x y z
N MET A 1 -9.15 32.19 -21.20
CA MET A 1 -8.16 31.12 -20.91
C MET A 1 -8.73 29.81 -21.40
N THR A 2 -8.05 29.12 -22.28
CA THR A 2 -8.45 27.79 -22.77
C THR A 2 -8.09 26.71 -21.73
N LEU A 3 -8.72 25.52 -21.80
CA LEU A 3 -8.36 24.40 -20.92
C LEU A 3 -6.88 23.99 -21.12
N HIS A 4 -6.37 24.13 -22.33
CA HIS A 4 -4.96 23.82 -22.63
C HIS A 4 -3.98 24.76 -21.93
N GLU A 5 -4.25 26.06 -21.97
CA GLU A 5 -3.47 27.06 -21.23
C GLU A 5 -3.55 26.85 -19.72
N TRP A 6 -4.74 26.51 -19.21
CA TRP A 6 -4.95 26.25 -17.79
C TRP A 6 -4.12 25.05 -17.31
N ILE A 7 -4.12 23.93 -18.06
CA ILE A 7 -3.31 22.75 -17.76
C ILE A 7 -1.82 23.11 -17.80
N TYR A 8 -1.37 23.82 -18.82
CA TYR A 8 0.02 24.26 -18.94
C TYR A 8 0.47 25.12 -17.75
N GLN A 9 -0.39 26.03 -17.26
CA GLN A 9 -0.09 26.81 -16.07
C GLN A 9 0.01 25.97 -14.80
N ARG A 10 -0.76 24.88 -14.70
CA ARG A 10 -0.64 23.93 -13.58
C ARG A 10 0.64 23.13 -13.65
N GLU A 11 1.02 22.65 -14.81
CA GLU A 11 2.30 21.94 -15.03
C GLU A 11 3.49 22.78 -14.56
N ILE A 12 3.55 24.05 -14.98
CA ILE A 12 4.62 24.97 -14.55
C ILE A 12 4.69 25.12 -13.02
N ARG A 13 3.55 25.03 -12.33
CA ARG A 13 3.47 25.14 -10.87
C ARG A 13 3.68 23.79 -10.16
N GLY A 14 3.99 22.72 -10.87
CA GLY A 14 4.10 21.37 -10.31
C GLY A 14 2.77 20.75 -9.87
N GLN A 15 1.64 21.32 -10.28
CA GLN A 15 0.30 20.81 -9.94
C GLN A 15 -0.15 19.82 -11.01
N VAL A 16 0.10 18.55 -10.79
CA VAL A 16 -0.14 17.49 -11.79
C VAL A 16 -1.50 16.84 -11.69
N THR A 17 -2.28 17.17 -10.67
CA THR A 17 -3.62 16.59 -10.46
C THR A 17 -4.69 17.68 -10.42
N PHE A 18 -5.92 17.34 -10.79
CA PHE A 18 -7.06 18.24 -10.69
C PHE A 18 -8.39 17.49 -10.72
N SER A 19 -9.43 18.13 -10.21
CA SER A 19 -10.80 17.63 -10.28
C SER A 19 -11.55 18.18 -11.51
N ALA A 20 -12.57 17.46 -11.96
CA ALA A 20 -13.47 17.95 -13.00
C ALA A 20 -14.17 19.26 -12.58
N ASN A 21 -14.46 19.41 -11.29
CA ASN A 21 -15.12 20.60 -10.76
C ASN A 21 -14.27 21.86 -10.92
N GLU A 22 -12.94 21.76 -10.76
CA GLU A 22 -12.01 22.87 -11.02
C GLU A 22 -12.12 23.36 -12.47
N VAL A 23 -12.25 22.42 -13.41
CA VAL A 23 -12.40 22.75 -14.84
C VAL A 23 -13.79 23.33 -15.13
N TYR A 24 -14.85 22.79 -14.52
CA TYR A 24 -16.21 23.31 -14.69
C TYR A 24 -16.41 24.72 -14.12
N SER A 25 -15.59 25.09 -13.17
CA SER A 25 -15.59 26.43 -12.55
C SER A 25 -14.76 27.47 -13.32
N MET A 26 -14.17 27.10 -14.46
CA MET A 26 -13.34 28.01 -15.27
C MET A 26 -14.20 29.12 -15.87
N PRO A 27 -13.82 30.42 -15.73
CA PRO A 27 -14.53 31.53 -16.34
C PRO A 27 -14.60 31.42 -17.88
N GLY A 28 -15.77 31.65 -18.45
CA GLY A 28 -15.98 31.67 -19.89
C GLY A 28 -16.10 30.29 -20.56
N MET A 29 -16.20 29.21 -19.78
CA MET A 29 -16.39 27.86 -20.30
C MET A 29 -17.68 27.24 -19.74
N SER A 30 -18.53 26.71 -20.63
CA SER A 30 -19.70 25.96 -20.19
C SER A 30 -19.30 24.56 -19.68
N ALA A 31 -20.07 24.00 -18.73
CA ALA A 31 -19.81 22.64 -18.23
C ALA A 31 -19.84 21.57 -19.34
N SER A 32 -20.68 21.73 -20.38
CA SER A 32 -20.72 20.82 -21.52
C SER A 32 -19.46 20.93 -22.38
N THR A 33 -18.97 22.15 -22.62
CA THR A 33 -17.72 22.41 -23.35
C THR A 33 -16.55 21.83 -22.57
N ALA A 34 -16.46 22.08 -21.26
CA ALA A 34 -15.42 21.55 -20.37
C ALA A 34 -15.37 20.01 -20.40
N LYS A 35 -16.52 19.34 -20.33
CA LYS A 35 -16.62 17.89 -20.41
C LYS A 35 -16.11 17.35 -21.74
N THR A 36 -16.45 18.01 -22.86
CA THR A 36 -16.01 17.63 -24.21
C THR A 36 -14.50 17.82 -24.37
N GLU A 37 -13.95 18.95 -23.91
CA GLU A 37 -12.52 19.21 -23.98
C GLU A 37 -11.72 18.24 -23.11
N LEU A 38 -12.17 17.95 -21.88
CA LEU A 38 -11.56 16.91 -21.03
C LEU A 38 -11.53 15.54 -21.73
N ALA A 39 -12.63 15.13 -22.33
CA ALA A 39 -12.69 13.87 -23.08
C ALA A 39 -11.66 13.84 -24.24
N ARG A 40 -11.53 14.95 -24.98
CA ARG A 40 -10.54 15.08 -26.04
C ARG A 40 -9.11 15.00 -25.50
N MET A 41 -8.84 15.61 -24.36
CA MET A 41 -7.52 15.56 -23.71
C MET A 41 -7.14 14.16 -23.23
N VAL A 42 -8.11 13.38 -22.73
CA VAL A 42 -7.90 11.97 -22.39
C VAL A 42 -7.54 11.17 -23.63
N VAL A 43 -8.31 11.32 -24.74
CA VAL A 43 -8.03 10.64 -26.02
C VAL A 43 -6.63 11.00 -26.55
N ARG A 44 -6.21 12.25 -26.41
CA ARG A 44 -4.89 12.74 -26.82
C ARG A 44 -3.77 12.40 -25.84
N ARG A 45 -4.05 11.66 -24.78
CA ARG A 45 -3.09 11.29 -23.71
C ARG A 45 -2.37 12.50 -23.09
N ARG A 46 -3.06 13.65 -22.98
CA ARG A 46 -2.57 14.82 -22.25
C ARG A 46 -2.91 14.72 -20.77
N VAL A 47 -4.04 14.09 -20.46
CA VAL A 47 -4.48 13.81 -19.10
C VAL A 47 -4.99 12.36 -19.02
N GLN A 48 -4.87 11.77 -17.83
CA GLN A 48 -5.40 10.46 -17.49
C GLN A 48 -6.56 10.63 -16.51
N ASN A 49 -7.72 10.03 -16.78
CA ASN A 49 -8.80 9.94 -15.81
C ASN A 49 -8.56 8.70 -14.93
N VAL A 50 -8.09 8.89 -13.69
CA VAL A 50 -7.74 7.79 -12.77
C VAL A 50 -8.89 7.43 -11.84
N TYR A 51 -9.81 8.38 -11.62
CA TYR A 51 -11.01 8.16 -10.82
C TYR A 51 -12.13 9.08 -11.32
N LYS A 52 -13.39 8.75 -11.01
CA LYS A 52 -14.55 9.58 -11.39
C LYS A 52 -14.35 11.03 -10.98
N GLY A 53 -14.20 11.90 -11.98
CA GLY A 53 -14.01 13.34 -11.77
C GLY A 53 -12.61 13.75 -11.28
N PHE A 54 -11.64 12.83 -11.25
CA PHE A 54 -10.28 13.13 -10.87
C PHE A 54 -9.31 12.78 -12.00
N TYR A 55 -8.41 13.70 -12.32
CA TYR A 55 -7.52 13.65 -13.47
C TYR A 55 -6.08 13.88 -13.07
N VAL A 56 -5.17 13.25 -13.81
CA VAL A 56 -3.72 13.44 -13.71
C VAL A 56 -3.21 13.95 -15.04
N ILE A 57 -2.39 14.99 -15.02
CA ILE A 57 -1.67 15.47 -16.20
C ILE A 57 -0.57 14.45 -16.50
N ILE A 58 -0.46 14.04 -17.76
CA ILE A 58 0.54 13.05 -18.19
C ILE A 58 1.84 13.80 -18.52
N PRO A 59 2.90 13.66 -17.71
CA PRO A 59 4.19 14.26 -18.00
C PRO A 59 4.81 13.70 -19.29
N PRO A 60 5.70 14.44 -19.97
CA PRO A 60 6.28 14.03 -21.25
C PRO A 60 6.93 12.64 -21.25
N GLN A 61 7.59 12.24 -20.15
CA GLN A 61 8.23 10.93 -20.00
C GLN A 61 7.24 9.75 -20.03
N TYR A 62 5.96 9.99 -19.72
CA TYR A 62 4.89 8.99 -19.75
C TYR A 62 3.95 9.13 -20.94
N ALA A 63 4.15 10.11 -21.83
CA ALA A 63 3.26 10.41 -22.96
C ALA A 63 3.08 9.23 -23.91
N LEU A 64 4.14 8.45 -24.16
CA LEU A 64 4.08 7.27 -25.03
C LEU A 64 3.19 6.17 -24.44
N LYS A 65 3.32 5.89 -23.15
CA LYS A 65 2.51 4.88 -22.46
C LYS A 65 1.10 5.37 -22.17
N GLY A 66 0.94 6.68 -21.95
CA GLY A 66 -0.33 7.30 -21.57
C GLY A 66 -0.81 6.92 -20.17
N ILE A 67 0.07 6.39 -19.34
CA ILE A 67 -0.20 5.89 -17.98
C ILE A 67 0.86 6.46 -17.05
N VAL A 68 0.41 7.12 -15.98
CA VAL A 68 1.25 7.70 -14.94
C VAL A 68 1.29 6.74 -13.74
N PRO A 69 2.46 6.47 -13.14
CA PRO A 69 2.55 5.63 -11.95
C PRO A 69 1.70 6.17 -10.80
N ALA A 70 1.13 5.28 -10.00
CA ALA A 70 0.24 5.66 -8.90
C ALA A 70 0.93 6.56 -7.86
N THR A 71 2.23 6.39 -7.64
CA THR A 71 3.04 7.22 -6.73
C THR A 71 3.03 8.71 -7.07
N TYR A 72 2.70 9.08 -8.31
CA TYR A 72 2.55 10.48 -8.72
C TYR A 72 1.29 11.17 -8.21
N TYR A 73 0.24 10.39 -7.92
CA TYR A 73 -1.07 10.98 -7.68
C TYR A 73 -1.83 10.38 -6.50
N ILE A 74 -1.30 9.34 -5.87
CA ILE A 74 -2.03 8.59 -4.82
C ILE A 74 -2.42 9.50 -3.65
N ASP A 75 -1.52 10.35 -3.19
CA ASP A 75 -1.81 11.26 -2.08
C ASP A 75 -2.92 12.24 -2.44
N SER A 76 -2.81 12.92 -3.59
CA SER A 76 -3.84 13.84 -4.09
C SER A 76 -5.18 13.14 -4.34
N LEU A 77 -5.16 11.89 -4.82
CA LEU A 77 -6.38 11.09 -5.01
C LEU A 77 -7.03 10.78 -3.67
N MET A 78 -6.26 10.39 -2.66
CA MET A 78 -6.80 10.04 -1.35
C MET A 78 -7.30 11.27 -0.58
N GLN A 79 -6.65 12.42 -0.74
CA GLN A 79 -7.17 13.72 -0.29
C GLN A 79 -8.51 14.05 -0.98
N TYR A 80 -8.60 13.88 -2.31
CA TYR A 80 -9.84 14.07 -3.06
C TYR A 80 -10.97 13.15 -2.57
N LEU A 81 -10.65 11.92 -2.19
CA LEU A 81 -11.59 10.93 -1.65
C LEU A 81 -11.89 11.14 -0.16
N ASN A 82 -11.16 12.02 0.51
CA ASN A 82 -11.18 12.23 1.96
C ASN A 82 -11.04 10.90 2.73
N LYS A 83 -10.00 10.13 2.39
CA LYS A 83 -9.70 8.84 3.02
C LYS A 83 -8.24 8.75 3.41
N PRO A 84 -7.93 8.24 4.62
CA PRO A 84 -6.57 7.92 4.99
C PRO A 84 -6.05 6.72 4.19
N TYR A 85 -4.75 6.69 3.95
CA TYR A 85 -4.10 5.63 3.19
C TYR A 85 -2.62 5.50 3.56
N TYR A 86 -2.03 4.40 3.11
CA TYR A 86 -0.58 4.26 3.01
C TYR A 86 -0.22 3.24 1.92
N VAL A 87 0.97 3.41 1.34
CA VAL A 87 1.60 2.39 0.48
C VAL A 87 2.07 1.26 1.38
N ALA A 88 1.69 0.02 1.04
CA ALA A 88 1.81 -1.15 1.90
C ALA A 88 2.48 -2.34 1.20
N LEU A 89 2.65 -3.42 1.94
CA LEU A 89 3.04 -4.75 1.44
C LEU A 89 4.34 -4.71 0.63
N LEU A 90 4.37 -5.35 -0.55
CA LEU A 90 5.55 -5.40 -1.42
C LEU A 90 5.99 -4.02 -1.90
N SER A 91 5.04 -3.08 -2.07
CA SER A 91 5.37 -1.72 -2.47
C SER A 91 6.06 -0.94 -1.35
N ALA A 92 5.65 -1.12 -0.09
CA ALA A 92 6.34 -0.55 1.07
C ALA A 92 7.70 -1.23 1.30
N ALA A 93 7.76 -2.56 1.20
CA ALA A 93 9.02 -3.31 1.29
C ALA A 93 10.06 -2.82 0.26
N ALA A 94 9.61 -2.49 -0.97
CA ALA A 94 10.48 -1.91 -1.99
C ALA A 94 11.01 -0.51 -1.62
N LEU A 95 10.22 0.31 -0.92
CA LEU A 95 10.66 1.61 -0.41
C LEU A 95 11.70 1.46 0.72
N HIS A 96 11.64 0.37 1.47
CA HIS A 96 12.67 -0.02 2.45
C HIS A 96 13.89 -0.75 1.84
N GLY A 97 13.93 -0.89 0.50
CA GLY A 97 15.03 -1.59 -0.16
C GLY A 97 14.95 -3.13 -0.14
N ALA A 98 13.88 -3.70 0.42
CA ALA A 98 13.72 -5.14 0.67
C ALA A 98 13.17 -5.94 -0.53
N THR A 99 13.18 -5.42 -1.74
CA THR A 99 12.80 -6.17 -2.95
C THR A 99 13.45 -5.57 -4.18
N HIS A 100 14.08 -6.42 -4.98
CA HIS A 100 14.70 -6.03 -6.24
C HIS A 100 13.68 -5.90 -7.39
N GLN A 101 12.48 -6.42 -7.22
CA GLN A 101 11.42 -6.34 -8.23
C GLN A 101 10.35 -5.33 -7.80
N ARG A 102 10.29 -4.20 -8.49
CA ARG A 102 9.16 -3.28 -8.33
C ARG A 102 7.86 -4.00 -8.66
N ALA A 103 6.91 -3.97 -7.75
CA ALA A 103 5.57 -4.46 -8.02
C ALA A 103 5.00 -3.73 -9.25
N MET A 104 4.35 -4.47 -10.16
CA MET A 104 3.70 -3.88 -11.35
C MET A 104 2.58 -2.92 -10.96
N LEU A 105 1.95 -3.16 -9.81
CA LEU A 105 0.90 -2.34 -9.22
C LEU A 105 1.38 -1.77 -7.89
N THR A 106 1.02 -0.53 -7.60
CA THR A 106 1.26 0.06 -6.29
C THR A 106 0.25 -0.49 -5.30
N GLN A 107 0.71 -1.19 -4.27
CA GLN A 107 -0.15 -1.75 -3.23
C GLN A 107 -0.48 -0.68 -2.20
N VAL A 108 -1.76 -0.40 -2.04
CA VAL A 108 -2.25 0.67 -1.17
C VAL A 108 -3.25 0.12 -0.17
N MET A 109 -3.03 0.44 1.09
CA MET A 109 -3.93 0.14 2.19
C MET A 109 -4.79 1.36 2.52
N THR A 110 -6.09 1.16 2.70
CA THR A 110 -7.02 2.21 3.11
C THR A 110 -8.14 1.65 3.97
N VAL A 111 -9.06 2.51 4.42
CA VAL A 111 -10.25 2.09 5.17
C VAL A 111 -11.40 1.74 4.24
N SER A 112 -12.26 0.81 4.67
CA SER A 112 -13.51 0.50 3.96
C SER A 112 -14.51 1.69 4.07
N PRO A 113 -15.40 1.93 3.07
CA PRO A 113 -15.58 1.16 1.84
C PRO A 113 -14.53 1.46 0.77
N ARG A 114 -14.33 0.48 -0.11
CA ARG A 114 -13.42 0.54 -1.25
C ARG A 114 -13.69 1.76 -2.13
N PRO A 115 -12.68 2.57 -2.49
CA PRO A 115 -12.81 3.49 -3.61
C PRO A 115 -13.03 2.71 -4.90
N ASN A 116 -14.06 3.08 -5.66
CA ASN A 116 -14.33 2.43 -6.94
C ASN A 116 -13.45 3.08 -8.02
N ILE A 117 -12.22 2.62 -8.17
CA ILE A 117 -11.29 3.15 -9.16
C ILE A 117 -11.52 2.40 -10.47
N SER A 118 -11.63 3.16 -11.57
CA SER A 118 -11.77 2.59 -12.89
C SER A 118 -10.54 1.74 -13.23
N GLU A 119 -10.73 0.44 -13.36
CA GLU A 119 -9.66 -0.53 -13.63
C GLU A 119 -9.02 -0.38 -15.02
N LYS A 120 -9.54 0.48 -15.88
CA LYS A 120 -9.01 0.69 -17.23
C LYS A 120 -7.52 1.07 -17.27
N ASN A 121 -6.99 1.56 -16.14
CA ASN A 121 -5.60 1.96 -16.00
C ASN A 121 -5.03 1.47 -14.67
N GLY A 122 -5.50 0.32 -14.17
CA GLY A 122 -5.19 -0.24 -12.86
C GLY A 122 -3.69 -0.18 -12.52
N GLN A 123 -3.31 0.83 -11.76
CA GLN A 123 -1.96 1.02 -11.23
C GLN A 123 -1.91 0.74 -9.73
N ILE A 124 -3.08 0.48 -9.12
CA ILE A 124 -3.22 0.36 -7.68
C ILE A 124 -3.91 -0.97 -7.35
N ASP A 125 -3.26 -1.74 -6.52
CA ASP A 125 -3.82 -2.91 -5.86
C ASP A 125 -4.29 -2.52 -4.46
N TRP A 126 -5.61 -2.61 -4.22
CA TRP A 126 -6.24 -2.11 -3.01
C TRP A 126 -6.39 -3.20 -1.96
N SER A 127 -5.87 -2.94 -0.77
CA SER A 127 -6.14 -3.69 0.44
C SER A 127 -6.85 -2.82 1.48
N PHE A 128 -7.57 -3.47 2.40
CA PHE A 128 -8.43 -2.76 3.36
C PHE A 128 -8.17 -3.21 4.78
N ARG A 129 -8.20 -2.23 5.68
CA ARG A 129 -8.16 -2.47 7.12
C ARG A 129 -9.18 -1.57 7.83
N LYS A 130 -9.43 -1.86 9.09
CA LYS A 130 -10.39 -1.10 9.89
C LYS A 130 -9.92 0.34 10.12
N ASP A 131 -8.66 0.49 10.54
CA ASP A 131 -8.06 1.77 10.93
C ASP A 131 -6.66 1.90 10.31
N VAL A 132 -6.28 3.09 9.86
CA VAL A 132 -4.92 3.40 9.40
C VAL A 132 -4.08 3.86 10.59
N PRO A 133 -2.96 3.18 10.90
CA PRO A 133 -2.10 3.52 12.04
C PRO A 133 -1.16 4.68 11.68
N GLU A 134 -1.64 5.90 11.73
CA GLU A 134 -0.89 7.10 11.29
C GLU A 134 0.47 7.25 11.97
N SER A 135 0.58 6.84 13.26
CA SER A 135 1.85 6.88 14.01
C SER A 135 2.93 5.91 13.51
N LEU A 136 2.55 4.94 12.69
CA LEU A 136 3.44 3.92 12.11
C LEU A 136 3.73 4.18 10.63
N LEU A 137 3.37 5.36 10.13
CA LEU A 137 3.61 5.75 8.74
C LEU A 137 4.84 6.64 8.63
N LEU A 138 5.59 6.39 7.58
CA LEU A 138 6.66 7.25 7.11
C LEU A 138 6.18 8.07 5.91
N SER A 139 6.88 9.15 5.64
CA SER A 139 6.59 10.01 4.49
C SER A 139 7.86 10.22 3.68
N GLU A 140 7.75 10.10 2.37
CA GLU A 140 8.83 10.34 1.43
C GLU A 140 8.37 11.26 0.30
N ASN A 141 9.27 12.11 -0.16
CA ASN A 141 9.03 12.90 -1.35
C ASN A 141 9.10 12.01 -2.60
N SER A 142 7.99 11.85 -3.28
CA SER A 142 7.97 11.26 -4.62
C SER A 142 8.35 12.32 -5.66
N GLU A 143 8.47 11.91 -6.93
CA GLU A 143 8.77 12.86 -8.02
C GLU A 143 7.73 13.98 -8.15
N MET A 144 6.50 13.80 -7.64
CA MET A 144 5.39 14.75 -7.84
C MET A 144 4.56 15.01 -6.58
N GLY A 145 5.09 14.73 -5.41
CA GLY A 145 4.40 14.97 -4.13
C GLY A 145 4.92 14.07 -3.02
N ILE A 146 4.18 14.01 -1.93
CA ILE A 146 4.49 13.16 -0.79
C ILE A 146 3.75 11.84 -0.94
N ILE A 147 4.38 10.73 -0.55
CA ILE A 147 3.73 9.45 -0.35
C ILE A 147 3.85 9.04 1.12
N HIS A 148 2.78 8.45 1.66
CA HIS A 148 2.80 7.84 2.98
C HIS A 148 2.91 6.32 2.82
N TYR A 149 3.78 5.70 3.60
CA TYR A 149 3.99 4.24 3.55
C TYR A 149 4.25 3.68 4.94
N SER A 150 4.01 2.38 5.12
CA SER A 150 4.22 1.71 6.40
C SER A 150 5.69 1.70 6.80
N ASN A 151 5.98 1.91 8.10
CA ASN A 151 7.32 1.68 8.64
C ASN A 151 7.71 0.19 8.52
N PRO A 152 8.99 -0.20 8.75
CA PRO A 152 9.43 -1.58 8.59
C PRO A 152 8.63 -2.57 9.45
N GLU A 153 8.28 -2.22 10.68
CA GLU A 153 7.55 -3.07 11.62
C GLU A 153 6.13 -3.36 11.13
N LEU A 154 5.40 -2.32 10.72
CA LEU A 154 4.05 -2.47 10.15
C LEU A 154 4.11 -3.22 8.82
N THR A 155 5.12 -2.96 7.99
CA THR A 155 5.34 -3.68 6.73
C THR A 155 5.53 -5.17 6.97
N ALA A 156 6.39 -5.56 7.93
CA ALA A 156 6.62 -6.96 8.29
C ALA A 156 5.33 -7.66 8.75
N VAL A 157 4.55 -7.00 9.59
CA VAL A 157 3.26 -7.54 10.07
C VAL A 157 2.23 -7.62 8.94
N ASP A 158 2.12 -6.59 8.10
CA ASP A 158 1.18 -6.57 6.97
C ASP A 158 1.51 -7.64 5.92
N LEU A 159 2.79 -7.93 5.63
CA LEU A 159 3.21 -9.02 4.74
C LEU A 159 2.66 -10.38 5.22
N ILE A 160 2.62 -10.62 6.52
CA ILE A 160 2.07 -11.85 7.11
C ILE A 160 0.55 -11.81 7.14
N GLN A 161 -0.05 -10.69 7.53
CA GLN A 161 -1.50 -10.54 7.64
C GLN A 161 -2.20 -10.67 6.28
N TYR A 162 -1.59 -10.12 5.25
CA TYR A 162 -2.12 -10.12 3.88
C TYR A 162 -1.35 -11.07 2.94
N ALA A 163 -0.69 -12.09 3.48
CA ALA A 163 0.14 -13.02 2.71
C ALA A 163 -0.56 -13.58 1.46
N LYS A 164 -1.85 -13.89 1.56
CA LYS A 164 -2.65 -14.39 0.42
C LYS A 164 -2.70 -13.42 -0.76
N HIS A 165 -2.70 -12.10 -0.50
CA HIS A 165 -2.74 -11.07 -1.55
C HIS A 165 -1.41 -10.91 -2.29
N ILE A 166 -0.31 -11.34 -1.68
CA ILE A 166 1.03 -11.21 -2.26
C ILE A 166 1.61 -12.52 -2.78
N GLY A 167 0.84 -13.59 -2.81
CA GLY A 167 1.28 -14.88 -3.33
C GLY A 167 1.66 -15.91 -2.26
N GLY A 168 1.17 -15.75 -1.03
CA GLY A 168 1.31 -16.72 0.06
C GLY A 168 2.46 -16.46 1.03
N TYR A 169 2.53 -17.30 2.07
CA TYR A 169 3.52 -17.13 3.15
C TYR A 169 4.97 -17.34 2.69
N GLN A 170 5.19 -18.17 1.68
CA GLN A 170 6.55 -18.38 1.15
C GLN A 170 7.11 -17.09 0.56
N ARG A 171 6.30 -16.38 -0.23
CA ARG A 171 6.70 -15.07 -0.78
C ARG A 171 6.84 -14.01 0.32
N ALA A 172 5.92 -14.00 1.28
CA ALA A 172 6.02 -13.13 2.45
C ALA A 172 7.31 -13.34 3.22
N ALA A 173 7.71 -14.60 3.45
CA ALA A 173 8.95 -14.96 4.12
C ALA A 173 10.21 -14.50 3.34
N THR A 174 10.22 -14.65 2.01
CA THR A 174 11.33 -14.17 1.17
C THR A 174 11.52 -12.67 1.32
N VAL A 175 10.44 -11.88 1.23
CA VAL A 175 10.51 -10.42 1.38
C VAL A 175 10.85 -10.02 2.82
N LEU A 176 10.32 -10.75 3.80
CA LEU A 176 10.64 -10.52 5.20
C LEU A 176 12.12 -10.76 5.51
N ALA A 177 12.76 -11.74 4.87
CA ALA A 177 14.20 -11.98 5.02
C ALA A 177 15.02 -10.78 4.55
N GLU A 178 14.63 -10.17 3.42
CA GLU A 178 15.29 -8.95 2.90
C GLU A 178 15.01 -7.71 3.77
N LEU A 179 13.81 -7.65 4.39
CA LEU A 179 13.39 -6.55 5.26
C LEU A 179 13.94 -6.68 6.69
N ALA A 180 14.43 -7.85 7.07
CA ALA A 180 14.72 -8.20 8.47
C ALA A 180 15.74 -7.28 9.15
N ASP A 181 16.67 -6.69 8.41
CA ASP A 181 17.68 -5.79 8.96
C ASP A 181 17.14 -4.39 9.24
N GLU A 182 16.05 -3.99 8.59
CA GLU A 182 15.37 -2.70 8.80
C GLU A 182 14.36 -2.76 9.96
N VAL A 183 13.91 -3.97 10.36
CA VAL A 183 12.87 -4.15 11.39
C VAL A 183 13.47 -4.10 12.78
N ASP A 184 13.07 -3.13 13.59
CA ASP A 184 13.30 -3.15 15.03
C ASP A 184 12.22 -3.96 15.75
N ILE A 185 12.54 -5.21 16.05
CA ILE A 185 11.61 -6.15 16.71
C ILE A 185 11.03 -5.60 18.02
N SER A 186 11.75 -4.73 18.74
CA SER A 186 11.23 -4.15 19.99
C SER A 186 10.03 -3.23 19.75
N LYS A 187 9.92 -2.64 18.58
CA LYS A 187 8.81 -1.75 18.17
C LYS A 187 7.59 -2.49 17.64
N ILE A 188 7.64 -3.81 17.50
CA ILE A 188 6.46 -4.60 17.13
C ILE A 188 5.32 -4.42 18.14
N SER A 189 5.64 -4.09 19.40
CA SER A 189 4.64 -3.72 20.42
C SER A 189 3.69 -2.61 19.93
N ASP A 190 4.18 -1.65 19.15
CA ASP A 190 3.40 -0.51 18.66
C ASP A 190 2.40 -0.93 17.57
N VAL A 191 2.66 -2.06 16.90
CA VAL A 191 1.79 -2.63 15.86
C VAL A 191 0.68 -3.51 16.46
N LEU A 192 0.85 -4.03 17.69
CA LEU A 192 -0.12 -4.95 18.31
C LEU A 192 -1.56 -4.44 18.36
N PRO A 193 -1.85 -3.13 18.59
CA PRO A 193 -3.22 -2.62 18.56
C PRO A 193 -3.92 -2.77 17.21
N TYR A 194 -3.15 -2.92 16.13
CA TYR A 194 -3.63 -2.91 14.75
C TYR A 194 -3.61 -4.29 14.09
N THR A 195 -3.22 -5.34 14.80
CA THR A 195 -3.13 -6.71 14.28
C THR A 195 -3.64 -7.75 15.28
N SER A 196 -3.77 -8.98 14.84
CA SER A 196 -4.15 -10.08 15.72
C SER A 196 -2.93 -10.85 16.22
N TYR A 197 -3.06 -11.48 17.41
CA TYR A 197 -2.00 -12.35 17.92
C TYR A 197 -1.69 -13.52 16.96
N ALA A 198 -2.67 -14.00 16.21
CA ALA A 198 -2.47 -15.04 15.20
C ALA A 198 -1.48 -14.62 14.09
N VAL A 199 -1.46 -13.33 13.73
CA VAL A 199 -0.49 -12.80 12.76
C VAL A 199 0.90 -12.74 13.40
N ILE A 200 0.99 -12.29 14.65
CA ILE A 200 2.26 -12.24 15.38
C ILE A 200 2.83 -13.66 15.63
N GLN A 201 1.97 -14.63 15.96
CA GLN A 201 2.39 -16.04 16.08
C GLN A 201 3.00 -16.56 14.77
N ARG A 202 2.36 -16.27 13.62
CA ARG A 202 2.89 -16.64 12.30
C ARG A 202 4.20 -15.92 11.98
N LEU A 203 4.29 -14.61 12.30
CA LEU A 203 5.52 -13.84 12.12
C LEU A 203 6.67 -14.47 12.90
N GLY A 204 6.46 -14.75 14.20
CA GLY A 204 7.47 -15.38 15.05
C GLY A 204 7.86 -16.77 14.57
N TYR A 205 6.88 -17.58 14.15
CA TYR A 205 7.14 -18.90 13.56
C TYR A 205 8.01 -18.79 12.30
N ILE A 206 7.69 -17.85 11.40
CA ILE A 206 8.45 -17.65 10.15
C ILE A 206 9.87 -17.20 10.49
N LEU A 207 10.06 -16.25 11.40
CA LEU A 207 11.38 -15.82 11.82
C LEU A 207 12.22 -16.99 12.36
N GLU A 208 11.65 -17.83 13.23
CA GLU A 208 12.38 -18.89 13.93
C GLU A 208 12.62 -20.12 13.05
N TYR A 209 11.59 -20.64 12.36
CA TYR A 209 11.63 -21.95 11.72
C TYR A 209 11.78 -21.89 10.19
N VAL A 210 11.53 -20.73 9.57
CA VAL A 210 11.64 -20.57 8.12
C VAL A 210 12.88 -19.76 7.74
N LEU A 211 13.13 -18.67 8.47
CA LEU A 211 14.26 -17.77 8.20
C LEU A 211 15.46 -18.05 9.10
N PHE A 212 15.30 -18.84 10.16
CA PHE A 212 16.34 -19.17 11.14
C PHE A 212 16.94 -17.94 11.85
N GLU A 213 16.13 -16.88 11.99
CA GLU A 213 16.44 -15.62 12.66
C GLU A 213 16.16 -15.75 14.17
N GLN A 214 16.96 -16.58 14.86
CA GLN A 214 16.70 -16.95 16.25
C GLN A 214 16.68 -15.75 17.20
N GLU A 215 17.65 -14.82 17.07
CA GLU A 215 17.72 -13.64 17.94
C GLU A 215 16.49 -12.75 17.80
N LYS A 216 16.02 -12.53 16.56
CA LYS A 216 14.82 -11.73 16.27
C LYS A 216 13.57 -12.44 16.81
N ALA A 217 13.49 -13.77 16.65
CA ALA A 217 12.39 -14.56 17.19
C ALA A 217 12.34 -14.54 18.71
N ASP A 218 13.48 -14.65 19.40
CA ASP A 218 13.58 -14.58 20.86
C ASP A 218 13.17 -13.19 21.37
N LYS A 219 13.65 -12.15 20.73
CA LYS A 219 13.28 -10.77 21.03
C LYS A 219 11.77 -10.54 20.85
N LEU A 220 11.20 -11.00 19.73
CA LEU A 220 9.76 -10.92 19.47
C LEU A 220 8.98 -11.68 20.55
N TYR A 221 9.40 -12.89 20.89
CA TYR A 221 8.75 -13.70 21.91
C TYR A 221 8.74 -12.99 23.25
N SER A 222 9.86 -12.37 23.67
CA SER A 222 9.95 -11.61 24.93
C SER A 222 8.98 -10.43 24.95
N VAL A 223 8.80 -9.73 23.82
CA VAL A 223 7.87 -8.59 23.71
C VAL A 223 6.40 -9.02 23.85
N VAL A 224 6.03 -10.19 23.31
CA VAL A 224 4.61 -10.59 23.19
C VAL A 224 4.18 -11.68 24.16
N CYS A 225 5.09 -12.36 24.84
CA CYS A 225 4.80 -13.50 25.71
C CYS A 225 3.90 -13.18 26.92
N HIS A 226 3.83 -11.93 27.36
CA HIS A 226 2.99 -11.49 28.48
C HIS A 226 1.49 -11.74 28.23
N ASP A 227 1.08 -11.78 26.98
CA ASP A 227 -0.32 -11.95 26.57
C ASP A 227 -0.64 -13.36 26.04
N LYS A 228 0.12 -14.38 26.45
CA LYS A 228 -0.08 -15.78 26.00
C LYS A 228 -1.51 -16.30 26.16
N ARG A 229 -2.29 -15.75 27.08
CA ARG A 229 -3.71 -16.13 27.26
C ARG A 229 -4.57 -15.84 26.01
N LYS A 230 -4.11 -14.94 25.13
CA LYS A 230 -4.75 -14.57 23.85
C LYS A 230 -4.26 -15.45 22.68
N TRP A 231 -3.33 -16.38 22.95
CA TRP A 231 -2.75 -17.23 21.92
C TRP A 231 -3.58 -18.50 21.75
N HIS A 232 -3.99 -18.74 20.53
CA HIS A 232 -4.67 -19.96 20.12
C HIS A 232 -3.79 -20.75 19.15
N LEU A 233 -4.12 -22.00 18.92
CA LEU A 233 -3.53 -22.78 17.84
C LEU A 233 -3.93 -22.15 16.50
N VAL A 234 -2.96 -21.76 15.69
CA VAL A 234 -3.18 -21.14 14.37
C VAL A 234 -2.57 -22.00 13.28
N LEU A 235 -3.24 -22.10 12.15
CA LEU A 235 -2.68 -22.72 10.95
C LEU A 235 -1.82 -21.70 10.22
N LEU A 236 -0.65 -22.13 9.75
CA LEU A 236 0.15 -21.31 8.83
C LEU A 236 -0.58 -21.17 7.49
N SER A 237 -1.08 -22.30 6.96
CA SER A 237 -1.91 -22.36 5.74
C SER A 237 -3.16 -23.20 6.00
N ASN A 238 -4.28 -22.83 5.35
CA ASN A 238 -5.51 -23.63 5.40
C ASN A 238 -5.48 -24.85 4.44
N GLU A 239 -4.36 -25.08 3.75
CA GLU A 239 -4.23 -26.10 2.70
C GLU A 239 -3.87 -27.47 3.26
N HIS A 240 -3.48 -27.56 4.53
CA HIS A 240 -3.15 -28.84 5.17
C HIS A 240 -4.15 -29.20 6.28
N PRO A 241 -4.47 -30.51 6.45
CA PRO A 241 -5.32 -30.95 7.55
C PRO A 241 -4.64 -30.64 8.89
N LYS A 242 -5.48 -30.43 9.91
CA LYS A 242 -5.00 -30.25 11.29
C LYS A 242 -4.29 -31.54 11.75
N ASP A 243 -2.99 -31.58 11.63
CA ASP A 243 -2.21 -32.65 12.25
C ASP A 243 -2.12 -32.41 13.77
N GLU A 244 -2.33 -33.45 14.55
CA GLU A 244 -2.31 -33.40 16.02
C GLU A 244 -0.93 -33.08 16.62
N LEU A 245 0.11 -33.01 15.80
CA LEU A 245 1.51 -32.79 16.20
C LEU A 245 1.94 -31.31 16.34
N ALA A 246 1.02 -30.39 16.22
CA ALA A 246 1.33 -28.94 16.16
C ALA A 246 1.70 -28.30 17.51
N ASP A 247 1.62 -29.01 18.61
CA ASP A 247 1.90 -28.47 19.95
C ASP A 247 3.41 -28.31 20.27
N ALA A 248 4.30 -28.61 19.32
CA ALA A 248 5.73 -28.67 19.58
C ALA A 248 6.46 -27.31 19.54
N ASN A 249 5.85 -26.26 18.96
CA ASN A 249 6.52 -24.98 18.86
C ASN A 249 5.91 -23.91 19.80
N ARG A 250 6.78 -23.00 20.28
CA ARG A 250 6.39 -21.96 21.23
C ARG A 250 5.36 -20.96 20.68
N TRP A 251 5.21 -20.88 19.35
CA TRP A 251 4.31 -19.96 18.65
C TRP A 251 2.90 -20.54 18.45
N ARG A 252 2.69 -21.83 18.75
CA ARG A 252 1.42 -22.54 18.52
C ARG A 252 0.93 -22.44 17.07
N VAL A 253 1.85 -22.54 16.12
CA VAL A 253 1.55 -22.53 14.69
C VAL A 253 1.64 -23.94 14.15
N ASN A 254 0.61 -24.38 13.42
CA ASN A 254 0.58 -25.65 12.69
C ASN A 254 0.79 -25.39 11.20
N MET A 255 1.58 -26.26 10.52
CA MET A 255 1.81 -26.20 9.07
C MET A 255 0.66 -26.83 8.30
#